data_5c9332b88a73f8e3a8c7ab08f654efcf
#
_entry.id   5c9332b88a73f8e3a8c7ab08f654efcf
#
_cell.length_a   1.000
_cell.length_b   1.000
_cell.length_c   1.000
_cell.angle_alpha   90.00
_cell.angle_beta   90.00
_cell.angle_gamma   90.00
#
_symmetry.space_group_name_H-M   'P 1'
#
loop_
_entity.id
_entity.type
_entity.pdbx_description
1 polymer ?
#
loop_
_entity_poly.entity_id
_entity_poly.type
_entity_poly.pdbx_seq_one_letter_code
_entity_poly.pdbx_strand_id
1 'polypeptide(L)' 'MGQTVRIAPLWTVQDVSDYLRLPVQTLYAWRVQGYGPPARRMGKHLRYRPEDVTAWLDQLDDGAA' A
#
# COMPACT_ATOMS: atom_id res chain seq x y z
N MET A 1 -20.12 -22.88 10.44
CA MET A 1 -19.67 -22.57 10.48
C MET A 1 -19.38 -21.80 10.85
N GLY A 2 -19.57 -21.46 10.99
CA GLY A 2 -19.25 -20.44 11.56
C GLY A 2 -18.08 -19.77 11.42
N GLN A 3 -17.47 -20.00 10.59
CA GLN A 3 -16.33 -19.41 10.44
C GLN A 3 -16.53 -18.08 9.98
N THR A 4 -16.27 -17.16 10.66
CA THR A 4 -16.34 -15.82 10.24
C THR A 4 -15.07 -15.44 9.65
N VAL A 5 -15.05 -15.24 8.39
CA VAL A 5 -13.84 -14.81 7.77
C VAL A 5 -13.82 -13.32 7.77
N ARG A 6 -12.81 -12.75 8.37
CA ARG A 6 -12.67 -11.37 8.38
C ARG A 6 -12.02 -11.02 7.12
N ILE A 7 -12.67 -10.46 6.20
CA ILE A 7 -12.09 -10.07 4.94
C ILE A 7 -11.82 -8.59 4.96
N ALA A 8 -10.57 -8.25 5.03
CA ALA A 8 -10.19 -6.85 4.99
C ALA A 8 -10.03 -6.44 3.55
N PRO A 9 -10.72 -5.41 3.13
CA PRO A 9 -10.61 -4.98 1.75
C PRO A 9 -9.19 -4.55 1.41
N LEU A 10 -8.80 -4.75 0.19
CA LEU A 10 -7.55 -4.21 -0.29
C LEU A 10 -7.68 -2.70 -0.40
N TRP A 11 -6.56 -2.03 -0.33
CA TRP A 11 -6.53 -0.57 -0.43
C TRP A 11 -6.27 -0.17 -1.87
N THR A 12 -6.91 0.91 -2.29
CA THR A 12 -6.61 1.51 -3.58
C THR A 12 -5.40 2.41 -3.43
N VAL A 13 -4.89 2.89 -4.54
CA VAL A 13 -3.79 3.85 -4.47
C VAL A 13 -4.23 5.10 -3.75
N GLN A 14 -5.50 5.48 -3.85
CA GLN A 14 -5.99 6.64 -3.14
C GLN A 14 -6.00 6.40 -1.63
N ASP A 15 -6.37 5.20 -1.22
CA ASP A 15 -6.35 4.85 0.20
C ASP A 15 -4.93 4.95 0.75
N VAL A 16 -3.95 4.46 0.01
CA VAL A 16 -2.56 4.52 0.45
C VAL A 16 -2.08 5.97 0.46
N SER A 17 -2.49 6.73 -0.53
CA SER A 17 -2.17 8.15 -0.56
C SER A 17 -2.68 8.86 0.68
N ASP A 18 -3.90 8.56 1.07
CA ASP A 18 -4.49 9.17 2.26
C ASP A 18 -3.79 8.71 3.52
N TYR A 19 -3.47 7.42 3.59
CA TYR A 19 -2.83 6.87 4.78
C TYR A 19 -1.43 7.41 4.96
N LEU A 20 -0.66 7.49 3.89
CA LEU A 20 0.71 7.98 3.97
C LEU A 20 0.79 9.50 3.84
N ARG A 21 -0.31 10.12 3.45
CA ARG A 21 -0.39 11.56 3.27
C ARG A 21 0.59 12.02 2.20
N LEU A 22 0.59 11.31 1.10
CA LEU A 22 1.43 11.62 -0.04
C LEU A 22 0.56 11.69 -1.29
N PRO A 23 0.95 12.48 -2.26
CA PRO A 23 0.18 12.55 -3.51
C PRO A 23 0.14 11.21 -4.22
N VAL A 24 -0.96 10.92 -4.88
CA VAL A 24 -1.09 9.69 -5.65
C VAL A 24 0.01 9.60 -6.69
N GLN A 25 0.39 10.72 -7.28
CA GLN A 25 1.43 10.71 -8.29
C GLN A 25 2.75 10.20 -7.77
N THR A 26 3.03 10.47 -6.50
CA THR A 26 4.25 9.97 -5.88
C THR A 26 4.22 8.44 -5.82
N LEU A 27 3.07 7.88 -5.51
CA LEU A 27 2.95 6.43 -5.42
C LEU A 27 3.12 5.78 -6.79
N TYR A 28 2.58 6.40 -7.82
CA TYR A 28 2.77 5.87 -9.16
C TYR A 28 4.23 5.97 -9.60
N ALA A 29 4.88 7.07 -9.27
CA ALA A 29 6.29 7.22 -9.60
C ALA A 29 7.13 6.16 -8.89
N TRP A 30 6.82 5.91 -7.63
CA TRP A 30 7.53 4.89 -6.87
C TRP A 30 7.34 3.51 -7.51
N ARG A 31 6.14 3.25 -7.96
CA ARG A 31 5.84 1.97 -8.57
C ARG A 31 6.71 1.75 -9.79
N VAL A 32 6.88 2.79 -10.59
CA VAL A 32 7.73 2.71 -11.78
C VAL A 32 9.17 2.46 -11.37
N GLN A 33 9.59 3.04 -10.26
CA GLN A 33 10.97 2.88 -9.79
C GLN A 33 11.21 1.61 -9.02
N GLY A 34 10.16 0.86 -8.74
CA GLY A 34 10.30 -0.34 -7.93
C GLY A 34 10.47 -0.03 -6.46
N TYR A 35 9.95 1.09 -6.01
CA TYR A 35 10.06 1.50 -4.62
C TYR A 35 8.68 1.61 -4.01
N GLY A 36 8.59 1.58 -2.71
CA GLY A 36 7.33 1.78 -2.02
C GLY A 36 6.72 0.48 -1.54
N PRO A 37 5.52 0.57 -0.98
CA PRO A 37 4.88 -0.62 -0.45
C PRO A 37 4.55 -1.61 -1.55
N PRO A 38 4.54 -2.90 -1.24
CA PRO A 38 4.17 -3.88 -2.25
C PRO A 38 2.75 -3.66 -2.77
N ALA A 39 2.58 -3.79 -4.05
CA ALA A 39 1.28 -3.61 -4.66
C ALA A 39 1.02 -4.75 -5.62
N ARG A 40 -0.25 -5.00 -5.88
CA ARG A 40 -0.66 -6.04 -6.81
C ARG A 40 -1.45 -5.41 -7.93
N ARG A 41 -1.16 -5.85 -9.14
CA ARG A 41 -1.88 -5.36 -10.28
C ARG A 41 -2.93 -6.37 -10.66
N MET A 42 -4.16 -5.94 -10.69
CA MET A 42 -5.28 -6.79 -11.03
C MET A 42 -5.94 -6.18 -12.24
N GLY A 43 -5.57 -6.65 -13.40
CA GLY A 43 -6.04 -6.04 -14.64
C GLY A 43 -5.48 -4.64 -14.73
N LYS A 44 -6.33 -3.65 -14.82
CA LYS A 44 -5.88 -2.29 -14.81
C LYS A 44 -5.90 -1.67 -13.46
N HIS A 45 -6.21 -2.43 -12.42
CA HIS A 45 -6.36 -1.86 -11.09
C HIS A 45 -5.16 -2.19 -10.24
N LEU A 46 -4.71 -1.22 -9.48
CA LEU A 46 -3.60 -1.40 -8.57
C LEU A 46 -4.17 -1.46 -7.18
N ARG A 47 -3.78 -2.47 -6.42
CA ARG A 47 -4.29 -2.65 -5.06
C ARG A 47 -3.15 -2.98 -4.12
N TYR A 48 -3.32 -2.61 -2.86
CA TYR A 48 -2.32 -2.86 -1.82
C TYR A 48 -2.99 -3.59 -0.69
N ARG A 49 -2.26 -4.45 -0.03
CA ARG A 49 -2.75 -5.05 1.20
C ARG A 49 -2.42 -4.11 2.33
N PRO A 50 -3.39 -3.76 3.16
CA PRO A 50 -3.11 -2.84 4.27
C PRO A 50 -1.93 -3.27 5.12
N GLU A 51 -1.84 -4.57 5.43
CA GLU A 51 -0.75 -5.05 6.25
C GLU A 51 0.60 -4.91 5.57
N ASP A 52 0.64 -5.00 4.25
CA ASP A 52 1.89 -4.80 3.52
C ASP A 52 2.33 -3.34 3.59
N VAL A 53 1.37 -2.43 3.52
CA VAL A 53 1.68 -1.01 3.58
C VAL A 53 2.21 -0.64 4.96
N THR A 54 1.55 -1.12 6.00
CA THR A 54 1.98 -0.80 7.36
C THR A 54 3.32 -1.44 7.67
N ALA A 55 3.54 -2.67 7.22
CA ALA A 55 4.82 -3.33 7.45
C ALA A 55 5.95 -2.61 6.70
N TRP A 56 5.67 -2.17 5.48
CA TRP A 56 6.66 -1.44 4.72
C TRP A 56 7.03 -0.14 5.45
N LEU A 57 6.03 0.56 5.95
CA LEU A 57 6.27 1.80 6.66
C LEU A 57 7.11 1.55 7.91
N ASP A 58 6.84 0.48 8.63
CA ASP A 58 7.57 0.16 9.83
C ASP A 58 9.03 -0.17 9.57
N GLN A 59 9.33 -0.61 8.37
CA GLN A 59 10.69 -0.98 8.02
C GLN A 59 11.50 0.18 7.51
N LEU A 60 10.89 1.32 7.28
CA LEU A 60 11.64 2.45 6.78
C LEU A 60 12.57 2.96 7.86
N ASP A 61 13.76 3.34 7.41
CA ASP A 61 14.74 3.88 8.32
C ASP A 61 14.42 5.34 8.47
N ASP A 62 14.01 5.74 9.65
CA ASP A 62 13.65 7.09 9.80
C ASP A 62 14.82 7.89 10.13
N GLY A 63 15.87 7.30 10.27
CA GLY A 63 17.00 7.99 10.70
C GLY A 63 17.45 8.98 9.96
N ALA A 64 16.96 9.10 9.16
CA ALA A 64 17.37 10.03 8.60
C ALA A 64 17.80 10.94 9.36
N ALA A 65 17.67 10.96 9.91
CA ALA A 65 18.20 11.89 10.53
C ALA A 65 18.67 12.24 10.41
#